data_5fa8f5f3f38c73d190b199a967e0f64c
#
_entry.id   5fa8f5f3f38c73d190b199a967e0f64c
#
_cell.length_a   1.000
_cell.length_b   1.000
_cell.length_c   1.000
_cell.angle_alpha   90.00
_cell.angle_beta   90.00
_cell.angle_gamma   90.00
#
_symmetry.space_group_name_H-M   'P 1'
#
loop_
_entity.id
_entity.type
_entity.pdbx_description
1 polymer ?
#
loop_
_entity_poly.entity_id
_entity_poly.type
_entity_poly.pdbx_seq_one_letter_code
_entity_poly.pdbx_strand_id
1 'polypeptide(L)'
;MQEDKLKVTFEKALGVPVKWTNFATGGEMTEAMLSGDIDISYSQGLTPFVNAVNAKAPIKLVDVAVLYGMGGTTCVVSNASGITKANASQLEGQKVAVPLGTMADYVFRETMKAVGADDSKMTVVDMVPEDGSVALVNGDVAMACLFGGKSIEKALESGSRMLSVDEAKAAGIAGIDITSVTDKFMKENPGMVQTFVEVTHEANARHNAGKSDLNIIAKDAEMDLAATKGQIGGFEFPNASTIKSKYMNKGGILMNYLDVMGNMFATSENPALKDYSAVVTTEFLPM
;
A
#
# COMPACT_ATOMS: atom_id res chain seq x y z
N MET A 1 4.92 -5.94 13.58
CA MET A 1 5.29 -4.51 13.61
C MET A 1 4.61 -3.75 14.75
N GLN A 2 3.26 -3.52 14.75
CA GLN A 2 2.55 -2.74 15.78
C GLN A 2 2.75 -3.26 17.21
N GLU A 3 2.67 -4.56 17.42
CA GLU A 3 2.94 -5.19 18.72
C GLU A 3 4.37 -4.90 19.19
N ASP A 4 5.35 -4.96 18.29
CA ASP A 4 6.77 -4.75 18.60
C ASP A 4 7.10 -3.28 18.82
N LYS A 5 6.42 -2.36 18.12
CA LYS A 5 6.45 -0.92 18.38
C LYS A 5 6.05 -0.64 19.83
N LEU A 6 4.90 -1.18 20.28
CA LEU A 6 4.39 -0.94 21.64
C LEU A 6 5.20 -1.66 22.73
N LYS A 7 5.89 -2.76 22.40
CA LYS A 7 6.77 -3.51 23.32
C LYS A 7 8.22 -2.99 23.34
N VAL A 8 8.49 -1.89 22.62
CA VAL A 8 9.82 -1.31 22.42
C VAL A 8 10.87 -2.34 21.97
N THR A 9 10.44 -3.29 21.11
CA THR A 9 11.31 -4.36 20.62
C THR A 9 12.39 -3.82 19.69
N PHE A 10 12.03 -2.84 18.85
CA PHE A 10 12.96 -2.17 17.94
C PHE A 10 14.02 -1.39 18.69
N GLU A 11 13.64 -0.60 19.68
CA GLU A 11 14.58 0.18 20.50
C GLU A 11 15.58 -0.72 21.24
N LYS A 12 15.11 -1.87 21.75
CA LYS A 12 15.98 -2.85 22.41
C LYS A 12 16.96 -3.49 21.44
N ALA A 13 16.53 -3.81 20.23
CA ALA A 13 17.38 -4.42 19.21
C ALA A 13 18.37 -3.44 18.61
N LEU A 14 17.93 -2.20 18.35
CA LEU A 14 18.74 -1.14 17.76
C LEU A 14 19.67 -0.45 18.75
N GLY A 15 19.36 -0.50 20.07
CA GLY A 15 20.12 0.20 21.12
C GLY A 15 19.95 1.71 21.14
N VAL A 16 18.96 2.23 20.40
CA VAL A 16 18.63 3.67 20.31
C VAL A 16 17.11 3.88 20.38
N PRO A 17 16.65 5.06 20.82
CA PRO A 17 15.23 5.41 20.73
C PRO A 17 14.73 5.39 19.29
N VAL A 18 13.50 4.92 19.06
CA VAL A 18 12.83 4.95 17.76
C VAL A 18 11.62 5.89 17.82
N LYS A 19 11.62 6.89 16.96
CA LYS A 19 10.46 7.77 16.78
C LYS A 19 9.55 7.20 15.71
N TRP A 20 8.31 6.90 16.07
CA TRP A 20 7.27 6.44 15.15
C TRP A 20 6.37 7.60 14.73
N THR A 21 6.13 7.72 13.43
CA THR A 21 5.21 8.72 12.87
C THR A 21 4.25 8.02 11.92
N ASN A 22 2.95 8.23 12.10
CA ASN A 22 1.92 7.72 11.20
C ASN A 22 1.62 8.78 10.13
N PHE A 23 1.39 8.34 8.90
CA PHE A 23 1.05 9.17 7.76
C PHE A 23 -0.26 8.70 7.14
N ALA A 24 -1.02 9.60 6.57
CA ALA A 24 -2.28 9.26 5.86
C ALA A 24 -2.00 8.61 4.51
N THR A 25 -0.90 8.97 3.85
CA THR A 25 -0.54 8.47 2.51
C THR A 25 0.95 8.13 2.40
N GLY A 26 1.27 7.26 1.45
CA GLY A 26 2.68 6.95 1.12
C GLY A 26 3.42 8.12 0.46
N GLY A 27 2.70 9.09 -0.11
CA GLY A 27 3.28 10.34 -0.61
C GLY A 27 3.86 11.19 0.51
N GLU A 28 3.09 11.39 1.59
CA GLU A 28 3.57 12.08 2.80
C GLU A 28 4.78 11.38 3.44
N MET A 29 4.80 10.03 3.42
CA MET A 29 5.98 9.28 3.87
C MET A 29 7.21 9.61 3.02
N THR A 30 7.05 9.71 1.69
CA THR A 30 8.13 10.10 0.79
C THR A 30 8.63 11.53 1.09
N GLU A 31 7.73 12.48 1.29
CA GLU A 31 8.08 13.87 1.64
C GLU A 31 8.87 13.91 2.96
N ALA A 32 8.45 13.16 3.98
CA ALA A 32 9.14 13.06 5.26
C ALA A 32 10.53 12.39 5.12
N MET A 33 10.71 11.42 4.21
CA MET A 33 12.03 10.86 3.89
C MET A 33 12.94 11.90 3.21
N LEU A 34 12.40 12.67 2.27
CA LEU A 34 13.16 13.69 1.54
C LEU A 34 13.54 14.89 2.41
N SER A 35 12.69 15.27 3.37
CA SER A 35 13.01 16.33 4.36
C SER A 35 14.00 15.85 5.42
N GLY A 36 14.16 14.54 5.59
CA GLY A 36 15.00 13.93 6.64
C GLY A 36 14.29 13.77 7.99
N ASP A 37 12.95 13.88 8.02
CA ASP A 37 12.15 13.67 9.23
C ASP A 37 12.02 12.19 9.60
N ILE A 38 12.12 11.29 8.60
CA ILE A 38 12.19 9.83 8.79
C ILE A 38 13.30 9.22 7.93
N ASP A 39 13.92 8.16 8.43
CA ASP A 39 15.00 7.43 7.76
C ASP A 39 14.49 6.18 7.04
N ILE A 40 13.51 5.51 7.63
CA ILE A 40 12.91 4.26 7.15
C ILE A 40 11.40 4.44 7.05
N SER A 41 10.82 4.05 5.93
CA SER A 41 9.39 3.98 5.70
C SER A 41 8.94 2.52 5.72
N TYR A 42 7.94 2.18 6.52
CA TYR A 42 7.36 0.84 6.60
C TYR A 42 5.90 0.85 6.14
N SER A 43 5.55 -0.13 5.30
CA SER A 43 4.20 -0.25 4.71
C SER A 43 3.84 0.94 3.82
N GLN A 44 4.83 1.43 3.08
CA GLN A 44 4.61 2.37 1.99
C GLN A 44 4.05 1.60 0.78
N GLY A 45 2.97 2.09 0.20
CA GLY A 45 2.44 1.52 -1.04
C GLY A 45 3.45 1.61 -2.19
N LEU A 46 3.43 0.62 -3.08
CA LEU A 46 4.39 0.55 -4.18
C LEU A 46 4.27 1.74 -5.15
N THR A 47 3.05 2.25 -5.38
CA THR A 47 2.84 3.42 -6.26
C THR A 47 3.55 4.68 -5.77
N PRO A 48 3.42 5.13 -4.51
CA PRO A 48 4.17 6.26 -3.99
C PRO A 48 5.68 6.09 -4.11
N PHE A 49 6.20 4.89 -3.87
CA PHE A 49 7.62 4.58 -4.04
C PHE A 49 8.04 4.76 -5.50
N VAL A 50 7.28 4.21 -6.45
CA VAL A 50 7.57 4.33 -7.88
C VAL A 50 7.58 5.79 -8.33
N ASN A 51 6.59 6.59 -7.90
CA ASN A 51 6.54 8.02 -8.19
C ASN A 51 7.79 8.74 -7.66
N ALA A 52 8.21 8.42 -6.45
CA ALA A 52 9.41 8.99 -5.84
C ALA A 52 10.68 8.66 -6.62
N VAL A 53 10.90 7.39 -6.99
CA VAL A 53 12.12 6.99 -7.70
C VAL A 53 12.12 7.44 -9.16
N ASN A 54 10.97 7.56 -9.82
CA ASN A 54 10.86 8.21 -11.13
C ASN A 54 11.27 9.70 -11.04
N ALA A 55 10.94 10.36 -9.93
CA ALA A 55 11.39 11.71 -9.60
C ALA A 55 12.83 11.76 -9.06
N LYS A 56 13.58 10.64 -9.10
CA LYS A 56 14.97 10.51 -8.66
C LYS A 56 15.18 10.71 -7.15
N ALA A 57 14.17 10.43 -6.33
CA ALA A 57 14.33 10.42 -4.89
C ALA A 57 15.43 9.44 -4.46
N PRO A 58 16.35 9.85 -3.55
CA PRO A 58 17.46 9.00 -3.09
C PRO A 58 17.00 8.01 -2.02
N ILE A 59 16.14 7.08 -2.41
CA ILE A 59 15.55 6.03 -1.57
C ILE A 59 15.68 4.67 -2.24
N LYS A 60 15.74 3.61 -1.43
CA LYS A 60 15.77 2.22 -1.90
C LYS A 60 14.74 1.35 -1.20
N LEU A 61 14.17 0.43 -1.96
CA LEU A 61 13.35 -0.65 -1.47
C LEU A 61 14.24 -1.76 -0.92
N VAL A 62 14.02 -2.13 0.34
CA VAL A 62 14.84 -3.12 1.07
C VAL A 62 14.06 -4.36 1.49
N ASP A 63 12.70 -4.29 1.52
CA ASP A 63 11.87 -5.41 1.93
C ASP A 63 10.43 -5.27 1.41
N VAL A 64 9.68 -6.38 1.38
CA VAL A 64 8.23 -6.43 1.19
C VAL A 64 7.58 -6.45 2.56
N ALA A 65 6.88 -5.36 2.91
CA ALA A 65 6.26 -5.21 4.23
C ALA A 65 5.01 -6.10 4.37
N VAL A 66 4.12 -6.07 3.37
CA VAL A 66 2.88 -6.83 3.36
C VAL A 66 2.32 -6.97 1.94
N LEU A 67 1.69 -8.09 1.68
CA LEU A 67 0.88 -8.32 0.49
C LEU A 67 -0.59 -8.34 0.91
N TYR A 68 -1.45 -7.73 0.11
CA TYR A 68 -2.88 -7.72 0.39
C TYR A 68 -3.70 -7.79 -0.90
N GLY A 69 -4.82 -8.49 -0.82
CA GLY A 69 -5.80 -8.51 -1.89
C GLY A 69 -6.73 -7.29 -1.82
N MET A 70 -7.74 -7.29 -2.67
CA MET A 70 -8.75 -6.22 -2.75
C MET A 70 -9.60 -6.05 -1.48
N GLY A 71 -9.32 -6.81 -0.41
CA GLY A 71 -9.88 -6.56 0.92
C GLY A 71 -9.36 -5.27 1.56
N GLY A 72 -8.07 -4.96 1.34
CA GLY A 72 -7.38 -3.81 1.92
C GLY A 72 -7.42 -2.54 1.07
N THR A 73 -7.66 -2.68 -0.25
CA THR A 73 -7.82 -1.56 -1.20
C THR A 73 -8.87 -1.94 -2.22
N THR A 74 -9.86 -1.09 -2.47
CA THR A 74 -10.98 -1.42 -3.38
C THR A 74 -11.69 -0.17 -3.88
N CYS A 75 -12.40 -0.29 -5.01
CA CYS A 75 -13.33 0.72 -5.49
C CYS A 75 -14.75 0.33 -5.08
N VAL A 76 -15.45 1.25 -4.41
CA VAL A 76 -16.83 1.11 -3.96
C VAL A 76 -17.71 2.08 -4.76
N VAL A 77 -18.74 1.55 -5.42
CA VAL A 77 -19.72 2.34 -6.17
C VAL A 77 -20.96 2.57 -5.31
N SER A 78 -21.52 3.77 -5.37
CA SER A 78 -22.76 4.11 -4.65
C SER A 78 -23.92 3.28 -5.13
N ASN A 79 -24.65 2.64 -4.22
CA ASN A 79 -25.87 1.89 -4.54
C ASN A 79 -26.96 2.80 -5.14
N ALA A 80 -26.99 4.08 -4.75
CA ALA A 80 -27.95 5.05 -5.27
C ALA A 80 -27.72 5.39 -6.76
N SER A 81 -26.50 5.17 -7.27
CA SER A 81 -26.18 5.42 -8.69
C SER A 81 -26.81 4.37 -9.63
N GLY A 82 -27.15 3.19 -9.13
CA GLY A 82 -27.57 2.05 -9.95
C GLY A 82 -26.45 1.48 -10.84
N ILE A 83 -25.22 1.96 -10.69
CA ILE A 83 -24.07 1.51 -11.46
C ILE A 83 -23.51 0.21 -10.86
N THR A 84 -23.18 -0.73 -11.72
CA THR A 84 -22.60 -2.03 -11.40
C THR A 84 -21.50 -2.33 -12.42
N LYS A 85 -20.75 -3.40 -12.24
CA LYS A 85 -19.76 -3.82 -13.26
C LYS A 85 -20.36 -4.07 -14.64
N ALA A 86 -21.65 -4.46 -14.74
CA ALA A 86 -22.31 -4.74 -16.01
C ALA A 86 -22.60 -3.47 -16.84
N ASN A 87 -22.70 -2.32 -16.20
CA ASN A 87 -22.96 -1.03 -16.81
C ASN A 87 -21.93 0.05 -16.38
N ALA A 88 -20.70 -0.38 -16.09
CA ALA A 88 -19.63 0.47 -15.54
C ALA A 88 -19.28 1.68 -16.44
N SER A 89 -19.55 1.62 -17.76
CA SER A 89 -19.41 2.76 -18.65
C SER A 89 -20.28 3.97 -18.26
N GLN A 90 -21.30 3.80 -17.42
CA GLN A 90 -22.09 4.91 -16.87
C GLN A 90 -21.31 5.73 -15.83
N LEU A 91 -20.13 5.30 -15.40
CA LEU A 91 -19.18 6.11 -14.62
C LEU A 91 -18.52 7.21 -15.46
N GLU A 92 -18.51 7.07 -16.79
CA GLU A 92 -17.97 8.09 -17.69
C GLU A 92 -18.80 9.40 -17.52
N GLY A 93 -18.12 10.51 -17.28
CA GLY A 93 -18.73 11.80 -16.93
C GLY A 93 -19.08 11.99 -15.44
N GLN A 94 -19.01 10.93 -14.62
CA GLN A 94 -19.28 11.02 -13.19
C GLN A 94 -18.05 11.49 -12.40
N LYS A 95 -18.30 12.02 -11.19
CA LYS A 95 -17.24 12.27 -10.21
C LYS A 95 -16.88 10.98 -9.47
N VAL A 96 -15.59 10.71 -9.34
CA VAL A 96 -15.04 9.58 -8.60
C VAL A 96 -13.93 10.06 -7.66
N ALA A 97 -13.97 9.63 -6.41
CA ALA A 97 -12.95 9.98 -5.42
C ALA A 97 -11.81 8.94 -5.48
N VAL A 98 -10.60 9.41 -5.66
CA VAL A 98 -9.39 8.55 -5.71
C VAL A 98 -8.24 9.28 -5.04
N PRO A 99 -7.55 8.71 -4.06
CA PRO A 99 -6.31 9.27 -3.53
C PRO A 99 -5.20 9.07 -4.56
N LEU A 100 -4.95 10.10 -5.38
CA LEU A 100 -4.05 10.02 -6.52
C LEU A 100 -2.60 9.68 -6.10
N GLY A 101 -1.91 8.95 -6.96
CA GLY A 101 -0.53 8.53 -6.70
C GLY A 101 -0.36 7.48 -5.60
N THR A 102 -1.45 6.87 -5.14
CA THR A 102 -1.45 5.78 -4.14
C THR A 102 -1.75 4.41 -4.78
N MET A 103 -1.73 3.35 -3.97
CA MET A 103 -2.19 2.03 -4.43
C MET A 103 -3.67 2.03 -4.83
N ALA A 104 -4.51 2.91 -4.26
CA ALA A 104 -5.90 3.03 -4.68
C ALA A 104 -6.05 3.65 -6.08
N ASP A 105 -5.14 4.51 -6.50
CA ASP A 105 -5.09 5.02 -7.88
C ASP A 105 -4.75 3.88 -8.88
N TYR A 106 -3.75 3.05 -8.55
CA TYR A 106 -3.46 1.85 -9.34
C TYR A 106 -4.68 0.91 -9.42
N VAL A 107 -5.30 0.62 -8.28
CA VAL A 107 -6.50 -0.23 -8.20
C VAL A 107 -7.66 0.38 -8.98
N PHE A 108 -7.85 1.69 -8.95
CA PHE A 108 -8.84 2.40 -9.76
C PHE A 108 -8.64 2.13 -11.26
N ARG A 109 -7.44 2.38 -11.78
CA ARG A 109 -7.13 2.19 -13.20
C ARG A 109 -7.31 0.75 -13.65
N GLU A 110 -6.77 -0.20 -12.89
CA GLU A 110 -6.91 -1.62 -13.21
C GLU A 110 -8.36 -2.12 -13.04
N THR A 111 -9.12 -1.58 -12.08
CA THR A 111 -10.56 -1.89 -11.95
C THR A 111 -11.33 -1.38 -13.17
N MET A 112 -11.12 -0.14 -13.59
CA MET A 112 -11.80 0.43 -14.77
C MET A 112 -11.48 -0.37 -16.04
N LYS A 113 -10.24 -0.73 -16.24
CA LYS A 113 -9.79 -1.60 -17.32
C LYS A 113 -10.48 -2.98 -17.26
N ALA A 114 -10.60 -3.59 -16.10
CA ALA A 114 -11.23 -4.90 -15.92
C ALA A 114 -12.73 -4.88 -16.19
N VAL A 115 -13.43 -3.77 -15.92
CA VAL A 115 -14.88 -3.61 -16.17
C VAL A 115 -15.18 -2.95 -17.53
N GLY A 116 -14.15 -2.58 -18.30
CA GLY A 116 -14.29 -1.99 -19.64
C GLY A 116 -14.80 -0.55 -19.64
N ALA A 117 -14.53 0.21 -18.58
CA ALA A 117 -14.86 1.65 -18.48
C ALA A 117 -13.62 2.51 -18.74
N ASP A 118 -13.80 3.67 -19.38
CA ASP A 118 -12.72 4.59 -19.71
C ASP A 118 -12.53 5.61 -18.57
N ASP A 119 -11.50 5.41 -17.75
CA ASP A 119 -11.17 6.27 -16.60
C ASP A 119 -10.81 7.70 -17.03
N SER A 120 -10.30 7.90 -18.24
CA SER A 120 -9.97 9.25 -18.76
C SER A 120 -11.19 10.15 -18.99
N LYS A 121 -12.39 9.57 -19.04
CA LYS A 121 -13.66 10.28 -19.19
C LYS A 121 -14.34 10.59 -17.86
N MET A 122 -13.77 10.18 -16.74
CA MET A 122 -14.32 10.44 -15.40
C MET A 122 -13.74 11.73 -14.82
N THR A 123 -14.49 12.38 -13.93
CA THR A 123 -13.97 13.50 -13.16
C THR A 123 -13.36 12.94 -11.88
N VAL A 124 -12.05 12.66 -11.91
CA VAL A 124 -11.33 12.18 -10.73
C VAL A 124 -11.09 13.32 -9.77
N VAL A 125 -11.52 13.15 -8.53
CA VAL A 125 -11.31 14.09 -7.43
C VAL A 125 -10.31 13.46 -6.47
N ASP A 126 -9.18 14.13 -6.27
CA ASP A 126 -8.17 13.69 -5.33
C ASP A 126 -8.66 13.86 -3.89
N MET A 127 -8.84 12.75 -3.18
CA MET A 127 -9.34 12.73 -1.82
C MET A 127 -8.65 11.63 -1.02
N VAL A 128 -8.25 11.92 0.22
CA VAL A 128 -7.83 10.88 1.16
C VAL A 128 -8.97 9.89 1.42
N PRO A 129 -8.69 8.64 1.78
CA PRO A 129 -9.73 7.60 1.90
C PRO A 129 -10.89 7.95 2.83
N GLU A 130 -10.61 8.66 3.93
CA GLU A 130 -11.64 9.09 4.87
C GLU A 130 -12.64 10.05 4.22
N ASP A 131 -12.16 11.08 3.54
CA ASP A 131 -13.00 12.07 2.85
C ASP A 131 -13.74 11.43 1.67
N GLY A 132 -13.07 10.57 0.90
CA GLY A 132 -13.68 9.83 -0.21
C GLY A 132 -14.83 8.93 0.24
N SER A 133 -14.71 8.28 1.40
CA SER A 133 -15.77 7.45 1.97
C SER A 133 -16.98 8.29 2.39
N VAL A 134 -16.77 9.45 2.98
CA VAL A 134 -17.82 10.40 3.36
C VAL A 134 -18.50 10.97 2.11
N ALA A 135 -17.74 11.39 1.11
CA ALA A 135 -18.27 11.91 -0.16
C ALA A 135 -19.16 10.87 -0.87
N LEU A 136 -18.79 9.58 -0.82
CA LEU A 136 -19.61 8.50 -1.37
C LEU A 136 -20.95 8.37 -0.62
N VAL A 137 -20.91 8.35 0.72
CA VAL A 137 -22.11 8.23 1.56
C VAL A 137 -23.06 9.41 1.34
N ASN A 138 -22.52 10.61 1.18
CA ASN A 138 -23.29 11.83 0.92
C ASN A 138 -23.84 11.90 -0.52
N GLY A 139 -23.35 11.08 -1.45
CA GLY A 139 -23.72 11.13 -2.86
C GLY A 139 -23.00 12.20 -3.67
N ASP A 140 -21.92 12.77 -3.16
CA ASP A 140 -21.09 13.79 -3.84
C ASP A 140 -20.26 13.17 -4.98
N VAL A 141 -19.97 11.85 -4.88
CA VAL A 141 -19.27 11.05 -5.89
C VAL A 141 -20.01 9.75 -6.17
N ALA A 142 -19.95 9.28 -7.41
CA ALA A 142 -20.59 8.03 -7.83
C ALA A 142 -19.80 6.79 -7.38
N MET A 143 -18.49 6.93 -7.22
CA MET A 143 -17.59 5.88 -6.79
C MET A 143 -16.43 6.47 -5.97
N ALA A 144 -15.92 5.70 -5.02
CA ALA A 144 -14.69 6.00 -4.30
C ALA A 144 -13.75 4.80 -4.31
N CYS A 145 -12.49 4.99 -4.68
CA CYS A 145 -11.46 3.98 -4.54
C CYS A 145 -10.66 4.28 -3.28
N LEU A 146 -10.57 3.32 -2.37
CA LEU A 146 -10.20 3.54 -0.98
C LEU A 146 -9.22 2.45 -0.50
N PHE A 147 -8.47 2.77 0.53
CA PHE A 147 -7.73 1.81 1.34
C PHE A 147 -8.01 2.05 2.83
N GLY A 148 -7.65 1.04 3.66
CA GLY A 148 -7.91 1.07 5.10
C GLY A 148 -9.33 0.61 5.47
N GLY A 149 -9.40 -0.28 6.47
CA GLY A 149 -10.65 -0.96 6.85
C GLY A 149 -11.77 0.01 7.19
N LYS A 150 -11.52 1.04 8.01
CA LYS A 150 -12.53 2.02 8.45
C LYS A 150 -13.19 2.75 7.26
N SER A 151 -12.38 3.24 6.32
CA SER A 151 -12.89 3.98 5.15
C SER A 151 -13.68 3.07 4.21
N ILE A 152 -13.21 1.83 4.00
CA ILE A 152 -13.91 0.84 3.18
C ILE A 152 -15.23 0.43 3.83
N GLU A 153 -15.25 0.12 5.12
CA GLU A 153 -16.48 -0.21 5.86
C GLU A 153 -17.51 0.92 5.79
N LYS A 154 -17.04 2.16 5.99
CA LYS A 154 -17.89 3.36 5.87
C LYS A 154 -18.52 3.49 4.48
N ALA A 155 -17.74 3.30 3.42
CA ALA A 155 -18.26 3.36 2.05
C ALA A 155 -19.26 2.23 1.76
N LEU A 156 -19.04 1.03 2.29
CA LEU A 156 -19.92 -0.11 2.12
C LEU A 156 -21.28 0.01 2.85
N GLU A 157 -21.46 0.98 3.76
CA GLU A 157 -22.76 1.29 4.33
C GLU A 157 -23.80 1.70 3.28
N SER A 158 -23.37 2.36 2.18
CA SER A 158 -24.23 2.87 1.12
C SER A 158 -23.75 2.53 -0.30
N GLY A 159 -22.71 1.70 -0.41
CA GLY A 159 -22.14 1.28 -1.67
C GLY A 159 -21.85 -0.22 -1.74
N SER A 160 -21.41 -0.65 -2.91
CA SER A 160 -20.99 -2.02 -3.19
C SER A 160 -19.62 -2.03 -3.88
N ARG A 161 -18.80 -3.07 -3.66
CA ARG A 161 -17.54 -3.22 -4.38
C ARG A 161 -17.79 -3.33 -5.88
N MET A 162 -17.03 -2.61 -6.69
CA MET A 162 -17.11 -2.70 -8.16
C MET A 162 -16.68 -4.10 -8.64
N LEU A 163 -15.61 -4.63 -8.07
CA LEU A 163 -15.17 -6.01 -8.21
C LEU A 163 -15.16 -6.70 -6.85
N SER A 164 -15.59 -7.94 -6.80
CA SER A 164 -15.35 -8.78 -5.62
C SER A 164 -13.85 -9.05 -5.44
N VAL A 165 -13.46 -9.53 -4.25
CA VAL A 165 -12.06 -9.89 -3.97
C VAL A 165 -11.53 -10.95 -4.96
N ASP A 166 -12.36 -11.94 -5.28
CA ASP A 166 -11.99 -13.02 -6.21
C ASP A 166 -11.89 -12.53 -7.67
N GLU A 167 -12.77 -11.64 -8.10
CA GLU A 167 -12.72 -11.04 -9.44
C GLU A 167 -11.47 -10.16 -9.60
N ALA A 168 -11.14 -9.37 -8.61
CA ALA A 168 -9.92 -8.56 -8.64
C ALA A 168 -8.66 -9.42 -8.64
N LYS A 169 -8.65 -10.51 -7.85
CA LYS A 169 -7.55 -11.48 -7.87
C LYS A 169 -7.41 -12.15 -9.23
N ALA A 170 -8.54 -12.54 -9.85
CA ALA A 170 -8.54 -13.12 -11.21
C ALA A 170 -8.05 -12.13 -12.27
N ALA A 171 -8.30 -10.84 -12.07
CA ALA A 171 -7.77 -9.75 -12.90
C ALA A 171 -6.31 -9.41 -12.64
N GLY A 172 -5.64 -10.07 -11.67
CA GLY A 172 -4.25 -9.80 -11.29
C GLY A 172 -4.06 -8.53 -10.47
N ILE A 173 -5.13 -7.97 -9.91
CA ILE A 173 -5.06 -6.77 -9.08
C ILE A 173 -4.69 -7.18 -7.66
N ALA A 174 -3.51 -6.74 -7.18
CA ALA A 174 -3.03 -7.01 -5.84
C ALA A 174 -2.32 -5.77 -5.28
N GLY A 175 -2.31 -5.65 -3.96
CA GLY A 175 -1.58 -4.62 -3.25
C GLY A 175 -0.26 -5.16 -2.70
N ILE A 176 0.77 -4.36 -2.83
CA ILE A 176 2.10 -4.61 -2.25
C ILE A 176 2.54 -3.34 -1.55
N ASP A 177 2.75 -3.45 -0.25
CA ASP A 177 3.46 -2.42 0.50
C ASP A 177 4.88 -2.88 0.80
N ILE A 178 5.76 -1.93 0.82
CA ILE A 178 7.20 -2.17 0.93
C ILE A 178 7.80 -1.43 2.12
N THR A 179 9.01 -1.81 2.46
CA THR A 179 9.90 -1.04 3.33
C THR A 179 10.94 -0.35 2.45
N SER A 180 11.07 0.95 2.60
CA SER A 180 12.10 1.73 1.93
C SER A 180 12.96 2.50 2.91
N VAL A 181 14.16 2.85 2.50
CA VAL A 181 15.17 3.54 3.31
C VAL A 181 15.84 4.64 2.49
N THR A 182 16.23 5.74 3.12
CA THR A 182 17.02 6.78 2.44
C THR A 182 18.41 6.26 2.13
N ASP A 183 18.95 6.60 0.96
CA ASP A 183 20.33 6.21 0.55
C ASP A 183 21.37 6.65 1.59
N LYS A 184 21.15 7.83 2.19
CA LYS A 184 22.02 8.38 3.24
C LYS A 184 22.02 7.48 4.47
N PHE A 185 20.84 7.19 5.03
CA PHE A 185 20.74 6.38 6.25
C PHE A 185 21.27 4.96 6.03
N MET A 186 20.91 4.35 4.90
CA MET A 186 21.39 3.03 4.52
C MET A 186 22.92 2.95 4.46
N LYS A 187 23.56 3.98 3.90
CA LYS A 187 25.02 4.05 3.79
C LYS A 187 25.70 4.31 5.14
N GLU A 188 25.13 5.19 5.96
CA GLU A 188 25.72 5.59 7.24
C GLU A 188 25.43 4.57 8.35
N ASN A 189 24.30 3.85 8.28
CA ASN A 189 23.79 2.97 9.33
C ASN A 189 23.30 1.61 8.80
N PRO A 190 24.08 0.87 7.97
CA PRO A 190 23.60 -0.38 7.36
C PRO A 190 23.21 -1.43 8.41
N GLY A 191 23.89 -1.48 9.55
CA GLY A 191 23.55 -2.38 10.66
C GLY A 191 22.18 -2.09 11.29
N MET A 192 21.76 -0.82 11.34
CA MET A 192 20.43 -0.46 11.84
C MET A 192 19.34 -0.87 10.84
N VAL A 193 19.59 -0.73 9.53
CA VAL A 193 18.67 -1.21 8.48
C VAL A 193 18.50 -2.72 8.57
N GLN A 194 19.62 -3.47 8.71
CA GLN A 194 19.62 -4.91 8.89
C GLN A 194 18.78 -5.32 10.11
N THR A 195 19.04 -4.72 11.27
CA THR A 195 18.33 -5.00 12.52
C THR A 195 16.83 -4.68 12.40
N PHE A 196 16.47 -3.56 11.76
CA PHE A 196 15.06 -3.20 11.54
C PHE A 196 14.33 -4.27 10.71
N VAL A 197 14.93 -4.72 9.62
CA VAL A 197 14.36 -5.76 8.75
C VAL A 197 14.28 -7.11 9.50
N GLU A 198 15.30 -7.49 10.26
CA GLU A 198 15.29 -8.72 11.07
C GLU A 198 14.17 -8.75 12.10
N VAL A 199 14.01 -7.68 12.90
CA VAL A 199 12.91 -7.55 13.88
C VAL A 199 11.54 -7.61 13.20
N THR A 200 11.42 -6.99 12.01
CA THR A 200 10.20 -7.06 11.20
C THR A 200 9.89 -8.49 10.79
N HIS A 201 10.87 -9.25 10.30
CA HIS A 201 10.68 -10.65 9.90
C HIS A 201 10.37 -11.56 11.09
N GLU A 202 10.95 -11.33 12.26
CA GLU A 202 10.59 -12.04 13.50
C GLU A 202 9.13 -11.77 13.90
N ALA A 203 8.68 -10.51 13.78
CA ALA A 203 7.28 -10.12 14.02
C ALA A 203 6.33 -10.83 13.04
N ASN A 204 6.69 -10.86 11.75
CA ASN A 204 5.93 -11.53 10.70
C ASN A 204 5.86 -13.06 10.94
N ALA A 205 6.98 -13.68 11.29
CA ALA A 205 7.03 -15.12 11.62
C ALA A 205 6.16 -15.46 12.84
N ARG A 206 6.18 -14.61 13.86
CA ARG A 206 5.32 -14.74 15.06
C ARG A 206 3.84 -14.61 14.69
N HIS A 207 3.49 -13.67 13.81
CA HIS A 207 2.13 -13.49 13.32
C HIS A 207 1.67 -14.72 12.50
N ASN A 208 2.45 -15.16 11.54
CA ASN A 208 2.16 -16.32 10.70
C ASN A 208 2.00 -17.62 11.52
N ALA A 209 2.65 -17.71 12.68
CA ALA A 209 2.48 -18.80 13.64
C ALA A 209 1.25 -18.64 14.56
N GLY A 210 0.42 -17.60 14.38
CA GLY A 210 -0.76 -17.32 15.20
C GLY A 210 -0.44 -16.86 16.63
N LYS A 211 0.76 -16.36 16.88
CA LYS A 211 1.27 -15.98 18.21
C LYS A 211 1.26 -14.47 18.49
N SER A 212 0.74 -13.66 17.57
CA SER A 212 0.59 -12.21 17.78
C SER A 212 -0.58 -11.90 18.72
N ASP A 213 -0.42 -10.88 19.57
CA ASP A 213 -1.49 -10.37 20.41
C ASP A 213 -2.36 -9.39 19.59
N LEU A 214 -3.47 -9.90 19.08
CA LEU A 214 -4.39 -9.10 18.26
C LEU A 214 -5.10 -8.00 19.05
N ASN A 215 -5.19 -8.08 20.39
CA ASN A 215 -5.77 -6.99 21.20
C ASN A 215 -4.84 -5.78 21.22
N ILE A 216 -3.52 -6.01 21.27
CA ILE A 216 -2.52 -4.93 21.19
C ILE A 216 -2.61 -4.26 19.81
N ILE A 217 -2.67 -5.07 18.74
CA ILE A 217 -2.77 -4.57 17.37
C ILE A 217 -4.06 -3.77 17.17
N ALA A 218 -5.20 -4.28 17.64
CA ALA A 218 -6.50 -3.61 17.57
C ALA A 218 -6.48 -2.25 18.27
N LYS A 219 -5.86 -2.21 19.47
CA LYS A 219 -5.71 -0.97 20.23
C LYS A 219 -4.85 0.07 19.52
N ASP A 220 -3.70 -0.32 18.94
CA ASP A 220 -2.82 0.59 18.20
C ASP A 220 -3.47 1.09 16.91
N ALA A 221 -4.27 0.24 16.24
CA ALA A 221 -5.01 0.59 15.03
C ALA A 221 -6.34 1.34 15.33
N GLU A 222 -6.69 1.55 16.61
CA GLU A 222 -7.97 2.14 17.02
C GLU A 222 -9.20 1.44 16.39
N MET A 223 -9.12 0.12 16.29
CA MET A 223 -10.16 -0.74 15.73
C MET A 223 -10.68 -1.72 16.77
N ASP A 224 -11.91 -2.19 16.60
CA ASP A 224 -12.36 -3.34 17.36
C ASP A 224 -11.67 -4.64 16.93
N LEU A 225 -11.71 -5.66 17.80
CA LEU A 225 -10.99 -6.92 17.55
C LEU A 225 -11.54 -7.70 16.35
N ALA A 226 -12.84 -7.60 16.05
CA ALA A 226 -13.44 -8.32 14.93
C ALA A 226 -13.03 -7.69 13.60
N ALA A 227 -13.09 -6.36 13.48
CA ALA A 227 -12.60 -5.60 12.33
C ALA A 227 -11.10 -5.83 12.11
N THR A 228 -10.29 -5.80 13.19
CA THR A 228 -8.85 -6.10 13.14
C THR A 228 -8.58 -7.50 12.58
N LYS A 229 -9.28 -8.53 13.06
CA LYS A 229 -9.14 -9.90 12.55
C LYS A 229 -9.54 -9.99 11.07
N GLY A 230 -10.61 -9.33 10.68
CA GLY A 230 -11.07 -9.29 9.28
C GLY A 230 -10.02 -8.67 8.36
N GLN A 231 -9.46 -7.53 8.74
CA GLN A 231 -8.46 -6.83 7.94
C GLN A 231 -7.15 -7.62 7.85
N ILE A 232 -6.60 -8.07 8.99
CA ILE A 232 -5.34 -8.83 9.02
C ILE A 232 -5.47 -10.19 8.31
N GLY A 233 -6.63 -10.81 8.35
CA GLY A 233 -6.90 -12.07 7.64
C GLY A 233 -6.75 -11.98 6.12
N GLY A 234 -6.80 -10.76 5.56
CA GLY A 234 -6.52 -10.50 4.15
C GLY A 234 -5.05 -10.15 3.84
N PHE A 235 -4.17 -10.15 4.84
CA PHE A 235 -2.76 -9.79 4.69
C PHE A 235 -1.89 -11.05 4.66
N GLU A 236 -0.89 -11.02 3.77
CA GLU A 236 0.15 -12.05 3.70
C GLU A 236 1.50 -11.40 4.04
N PHE A 237 2.23 -12.02 4.96
CA PHE A 237 3.57 -11.59 5.36
C PHE A 237 4.58 -12.65 4.89
N PRO A 238 5.13 -12.54 3.67
CA PRO A 238 6.07 -13.52 3.14
C PRO A 238 7.38 -13.52 3.92
N ASN A 239 8.00 -14.69 4.06
CA ASN A 239 9.32 -14.79 4.66
C ASN A 239 10.42 -14.33 3.69
N ALA A 240 11.61 -14.04 4.22
CA ALA A 240 12.74 -13.53 3.45
C ALA A 240 13.13 -14.42 2.25
N SER A 241 13.09 -15.74 2.39
CA SER A 241 13.38 -16.68 1.30
C SER A 241 12.37 -16.55 0.16
N THR A 242 11.08 -16.42 0.48
CA THR A 242 10.01 -16.19 -0.49
C THR A 242 10.16 -14.82 -1.17
N ILE A 243 10.50 -13.78 -0.40
CA ILE A 243 10.74 -12.44 -0.95
C ILE A 243 11.91 -12.46 -1.94
N LYS A 244 13.04 -13.04 -1.55
CA LYS A 244 14.22 -13.18 -2.41
C LYS A 244 13.91 -13.97 -3.69
N SER A 245 13.21 -15.10 -3.58
CA SER A 245 13.05 -16.04 -4.70
C SER A 245 11.89 -15.74 -5.63
N LYS A 246 10.82 -15.11 -5.16
CA LYS A 246 9.60 -14.87 -5.94
C LYS A 246 9.31 -13.41 -6.25
N TYR A 247 9.71 -12.49 -5.36
CA TYR A 247 9.31 -11.09 -5.46
C TYR A 247 10.45 -10.20 -5.98
N MET A 248 11.60 -10.24 -5.34
CA MET A 248 12.70 -9.29 -5.59
C MET A 248 13.80 -9.84 -6.50
N ASN A 249 13.69 -11.10 -6.98
CA ASN A 249 14.61 -11.64 -7.99
C ASN A 249 14.34 -10.99 -9.37
N LYS A 250 15.30 -11.11 -10.28
CA LYS A 250 15.14 -10.64 -11.66
C LYS A 250 13.94 -11.32 -12.32
N GLY A 251 12.97 -10.53 -12.78
CA GLY A 251 11.71 -11.02 -13.33
C GLY A 251 10.71 -11.50 -12.26
N GLY A 252 10.97 -11.23 -10.99
CA GLY A 252 10.08 -11.53 -9.88
C GLY A 252 8.82 -10.67 -9.90
N ILE A 253 7.85 -11.06 -9.07
CA ILE A 253 6.53 -10.43 -9.04
C ILE A 253 6.64 -8.93 -8.75
N LEU A 254 7.39 -8.53 -7.71
CA LEU A 254 7.60 -7.13 -7.35
C LEU A 254 8.28 -6.35 -8.47
N MET A 255 9.29 -6.93 -9.11
CA MET A 255 10.01 -6.28 -10.21
C MET A 255 9.10 -6.00 -11.40
N ASN A 256 8.22 -6.94 -11.73
CA ASN A 256 7.22 -6.73 -12.79
C ASN A 256 6.20 -5.65 -12.41
N TYR A 257 5.77 -5.58 -11.14
CA TYR A 257 4.89 -4.50 -10.68
C TYR A 257 5.58 -3.13 -10.72
N LEU A 258 6.87 -3.05 -10.37
CA LEU A 258 7.65 -1.81 -10.50
C LEU A 258 7.69 -1.31 -11.95
N ASP A 259 7.91 -2.22 -12.90
CA ASP A 259 7.89 -1.87 -14.33
C ASP A 259 6.51 -1.42 -14.79
N VAL A 260 5.45 -2.12 -14.43
CA VAL A 260 4.06 -1.77 -14.81
C VAL A 260 3.66 -0.42 -14.21
N MET A 261 3.81 -0.26 -12.90
CA MET A 261 3.43 0.99 -12.21
C MET A 261 4.34 2.14 -12.63
N GLY A 262 5.64 1.88 -12.82
CA GLY A 262 6.59 2.86 -13.27
C GLY A 262 6.20 3.48 -14.61
N ASN A 263 5.74 2.68 -15.55
CA ASN A 263 5.23 3.17 -16.83
C ASN A 263 3.85 3.82 -16.72
N MET A 264 2.96 3.27 -15.88
CA MET A 264 1.60 3.79 -15.67
C MET A 264 1.61 5.21 -15.11
N PHE A 265 2.52 5.50 -14.17
CA PHE A 265 2.62 6.77 -13.47
C PHE A 265 3.75 7.67 -13.99
N ALA A 266 4.43 7.27 -15.07
CA ALA A 266 5.46 8.12 -15.69
C ALA A 266 4.87 9.39 -16.27
N THR A 267 5.61 10.48 -16.15
CA THR A 267 5.30 11.78 -16.77
C THR A 267 6.47 12.23 -17.66
N SER A 268 6.27 13.25 -18.45
CA SER A 268 7.36 13.86 -19.24
C SER A 268 8.50 14.40 -18.34
N GLU A 269 8.17 14.86 -17.14
CA GLU A 269 9.15 15.39 -16.16
C GLU A 269 9.79 14.26 -15.35
N ASN A 270 9.02 13.22 -15.02
CA ASN A 270 9.43 12.07 -14.22
C ASN A 270 9.19 10.77 -15.01
N PRO A 271 10.04 10.48 -16.02
CA PRO A 271 9.89 9.27 -16.83
C PRO A 271 10.20 8.01 -16.03
N ALA A 272 9.60 6.89 -16.45
CA ALA A 272 9.90 5.59 -15.89
C ALA A 272 11.41 5.29 -15.93
N LEU A 273 11.90 4.64 -14.89
CA LEU A 273 13.28 4.14 -14.90
C LEU A 273 13.44 3.05 -15.97
N LYS A 274 14.62 3.00 -16.60
CA LYS A 274 14.94 1.93 -17.56
C LYS A 274 15.12 0.56 -16.88
N ASP A 275 15.46 0.57 -15.60
CA ASP A 275 15.72 -0.61 -14.79
C ASP A 275 15.51 -0.26 -13.30
N TYR A 276 14.47 -0.82 -12.71
CA TYR A 276 14.15 -0.63 -11.30
C TYR A 276 15.05 -1.45 -10.36
N SER A 277 15.88 -2.36 -10.87
CA SER A 277 16.85 -3.09 -10.02
C SER A 277 17.86 -2.16 -9.34
N ALA A 278 18.10 -0.98 -9.89
CA ALA A 278 18.98 0.04 -9.31
C ALA A 278 18.45 0.63 -7.98
N VAL A 279 17.14 0.56 -7.74
CA VAL A 279 16.47 1.10 -6.54
C VAL A 279 15.96 0.01 -5.60
N VAL A 280 16.35 -1.25 -5.81
CA VAL A 280 15.97 -2.41 -5.01
C VAL A 280 17.21 -3.13 -4.51
N THR A 281 17.22 -3.55 -3.25
CA THR A 281 18.30 -4.39 -2.70
C THR A 281 17.74 -5.47 -1.79
N THR A 282 18.28 -6.67 -1.87
CA THR A 282 17.96 -7.82 -0.99
C THR A 282 19.01 -8.04 0.09
N GLU A 283 19.98 -7.13 0.21
CA GLU A 283 21.14 -7.27 1.10
C GLU A 283 20.74 -7.41 2.57
N PHE A 284 19.68 -6.70 2.97
CA PHE A 284 19.22 -6.65 4.37
C PHE A 284 18.20 -7.75 4.74
N LEU A 285 17.76 -8.56 3.77
CA LEU A 285 16.83 -9.64 4.08
C LEU A 285 17.54 -10.77 4.86
N PRO A 286 16.93 -11.29 5.95
CA PRO A 286 17.49 -12.39 6.72
C PRO A 286 17.84 -13.62 5.86
N MET A 287 18.85 -14.38 6.30
CA MET A 287 19.27 -15.62 5.64
C MET A 287 18.26 -16.77 5.89
#